data_ae290cb78bf8622447ad96a123ec2457
#
_entry.id   ae290cb78bf8622447ad96a123ec2457
#
_cell.length_a   1.000
_cell.length_b   1.000
_cell.length_c   1.000
_cell.angle_alpha   90.00
_cell.angle_beta   90.00
_cell.angle_gamma   90.00
#
_symmetry.space_group_name_H-M   'P 1'
#
loop_
_entity.id
_entity.type
_entity.pdbx_description
1 polymer ?
#
loop_
_entity_poly.entity_id
_entity_poly.type
_entity_poly.pdbx_seq_one_letter_code
_entity_poly.pdbx_strand_id
1 'polypeptide(L)'
;MQSDTLSKQPQAAAPVLLVNPRMCGPHSTRLPLSILNLGAVLEGHRPWQILDGNLGPIVDAALAALAARPHALVGVTVMPGPQVAPAIEISAAIRAAHPSVPIAWGGYFPTLYPDSAVNAPYVDYLVRGQGEATLLELLERLPDAGPPTATDSARDPSAIQGVAGLTWKRDGRPVHNPERRLVDPDGLPALPYERLGDVRGYLRPSFMGRHTAVHQAALGCRFKCEFCGVVSMWNGNTLLDGPARLEAALLQLRDRWGADGIQFYDHNFFDREESSVPILEVLAKLAMPWWCYARADALARFRPATWELIRRSRLRMTYVGAEAASDDVLNSMRKGSRVDHTLEVAARCREFGVVPEFSFVLGGPEDPEAEIEKTLTFIRRLKQLHPACEIILYFYSPTPQIDRASLRSDPTAVHLPMLKTYGPSGPALPTTPEEWTEARWVSWVCHQDAPWLTPRIRQRVMDFARVLACRFPTVQDYRTPAWGKALLKNLARWRYATRSYGRPLELAIGQRLLRVRDPRAESI
;
A
#
# COMPACT_ATOMS: atom_id res chain seq x y z
N MET A 1 22.98 -41.68 47.67
CA MET A 1 22.43 -41.60 46.30
C MET A 1 21.63 -40.31 46.22
N GLN A 2 22.28 -39.21 45.81
CA GLN A 2 21.64 -37.93 45.56
C GLN A 2 21.27 -37.95 44.05
N SER A 3 19.99 -37.86 43.76
CA SER A 3 19.47 -37.72 42.40
C SER A 3 19.65 -36.28 41.96
N ASP A 4 20.56 -36.08 41.00
CA ASP A 4 20.69 -34.84 40.24
C ASP A 4 19.42 -34.61 39.41
N THR A 5 18.53 -33.79 39.93
CA THR A 5 17.49 -33.15 39.12
C THR A 5 18.11 -31.96 38.40
N LEU A 6 18.70 -32.24 37.22
CA LEU A 6 19.03 -31.20 36.27
C LEU A 6 17.74 -30.45 35.89
N SER A 7 17.57 -29.24 36.47
CA SER A 7 16.55 -28.28 36.03
C SER A 7 16.80 -27.95 34.57
N LYS A 8 15.98 -28.49 33.65
CA LYS A 8 15.93 -28.06 32.28
C LYS A 8 15.58 -26.55 32.30
N GLN A 9 16.57 -25.70 32.02
CA GLN A 9 16.27 -24.31 31.70
C GLN A 9 15.22 -24.32 30.56
N PRO A 10 14.19 -23.46 30.63
CA PRO A 10 13.22 -23.39 29.55
C PRO A 10 13.96 -23.06 28.26
N GLN A 11 13.89 -23.96 27.31
CA GLN A 11 14.50 -23.79 26.00
C GLN A 11 13.91 -22.52 25.39
N ALA A 12 14.76 -21.53 25.07
CA ALA A 12 14.29 -20.26 24.51
C ALA A 12 13.46 -20.55 23.26
N ALA A 13 12.25 -19.99 23.18
CA ALA A 13 11.32 -20.21 22.07
C ALA A 13 12.00 -19.93 20.72
N ALA A 14 11.75 -20.77 19.72
CA ALA A 14 12.34 -20.64 18.42
C ALA A 14 11.93 -19.29 17.75
N PRO A 15 12.88 -18.56 17.15
CA PRO A 15 12.62 -17.24 16.60
C PRO A 15 11.72 -17.24 15.36
N VAL A 16 11.18 -16.06 15.03
CA VAL A 16 10.48 -15.79 13.78
C VAL A 16 11.37 -14.92 12.90
N LEU A 17 11.51 -15.29 11.63
CA LEU A 17 12.15 -14.48 10.61
C LEU A 17 11.07 -13.75 9.82
N LEU A 18 11.04 -12.41 9.92
CA LEU A 18 10.14 -11.55 9.17
C LEU A 18 10.87 -10.95 7.96
N VAL A 19 10.30 -11.13 6.79
CA VAL A 19 10.92 -10.78 5.50
C VAL A 19 10.05 -9.77 4.77
N ASN A 20 10.65 -8.64 4.37
CA ASN A 20 10.09 -7.67 3.44
C ASN A 20 10.84 -7.76 2.10
N PRO A 21 10.35 -8.52 1.10
CA PRO A 21 10.98 -8.59 -0.22
C PRO A 21 11.06 -7.23 -0.89
N ARG A 22 12.02 -7.05 -1.78
CA ARG A 22 12.21 -5.78 -2.47
C ARG A 22 10.97 -5.37 -3.26
N MET A 23 10.47 -4.16 -2.98
CA MET A 23 9.33 -3.57 -3.67
C MET A 23 9.74 -2.34 -4.50
N CYS A 24 10.79 -1.64 -4.08
CA CYS A 24 11.19 -0.37 -4.69
C CYS A 24 12.71 -0.28 -4.90
N GLY A 25 13.11 0.71 -5.68
CA GLY A 25 14.53 1.03 -5.83
C GLY A 25 15.13 1.69 -4.56
N PRO A 26 16.48 1.71 -4.44
CA PRO A 26 17.16 2.17 -3.22
C PRO A 26 16.91 3.64 -2.86
N HIS A 27 16.46 4.45 -3.83
CA HIS A 27 16.11 5.87 -3.59
C HIS A 27 14.67 6.09 -3.11
N SER A 28 13.85 5.05 -3.14
CA SER A 28 12.43 5.09 -2.75
C SER A 28 12.14 4.24 -1.51
N THR A 29 13.17 3.81 -0.79
CA THR A 29 13.04 3.02 0.45
C THR A 29 12.18 3.74 1.48
N ARG A 30 11.28 3.00 2.12
CA ARG A 30 10.38 3.48 3.18
C ARG A 30 10.40 2.51 4.35
N LEU A 31 10.01 2.98 5.54
CA LEU A 31 9.84 2.14 6.72
C LEU A 31 8.87 0.98 6.41
N PRO A 32 9.23 -0.27 6.69
CA PRO A 32 8.41 -1.44 6.42
C PRO A 32 7.35 -1.62 7.53
N LEU A 33 6.34 -0.73 7.56
CA LEU A 33 5.37 -0.62 8.64
C LEU A 33 4.61 -1.92 8.92
N SER A 34 4.23 -2.68 7.87
CA SER A 34 3.53 -3.96 8.04
C SER A 34 4.36 -4.99 8.82
N ILE A 35 5.65 -5.08 8.52
CA ILE A 35 6.58 -5.98 9.24
C ILE A 35 6.86 -5.48 10.65
N LEU A 36 6.97 -4.17 10.85
CA LEU A 36 7.14 -3.58 12.18
C LEU A 36 5.92 -3.83 13.08
N ASN A 37 4.69 -3.76 12.54
CA ASN A 37 3.48 -4.10 13.29
C ASN A 37 3.49 -5.58 13.73
N LEU A 38 3.88 -6.50 12.83
CA LEU A 38 4.02 -7.91 13.19
C LEU A 38 5.14 -8.13 14.23
N GLY A 39 6.26 -7.43 14.08
CA GLY A 39 7.34 -7.47 15.06
C GLY A 39 6.92 -6.91 16.42
N ALA A 40 6.12 -5.84 16.44
CA ALA A 40 5.63 -5.24 17.68
C ALA A 40 4.84 -6.23 18.55
N VAL A 41 3.98 -7.04 17.96
CA VAL A 41 3.22 -8.05 18.71
C VAL A 41 4.06 -9.27 19.11
N LEU A 42 5.22 -9.47 18.49
CA LEU A 42 6.17 -10.53 18.89
C LEU A 42 7.08 -10.10 20.05
N GLU A 43 7.24 -8.77 20.32
CA GLU A 43 8.06 -8.28 21.43
C GLU A 43 7.56 -8.83 22.77
N GLY A 44 8.48 -9.42 23.54
CA GLY A 44 8.17 -10.06 24.81
C GLY A 44 7.50 -11.45 24.72
N HIS A 45 7.02 -11.85 23.54
CA HIS A 45 6.41 -13.16 23.34
C HIS A 45 7.38 -14.15 22.72
N ARG A 46 8.12 -13.74 21.68
CA ARG A 46 9.01 -14.63 20.94
C ARG A 46 10.16 -13.84 20.30
N PRO A 47 11.40 -14.37 20.27
CA PRO A 47 12.50 -13.75 19.53
C PRO A 47 12.14 -13.62 18.04
N TRP A 48 12.53 -12.52 17.43
CA TRP A 48 12.30 -12.28 16.02
C TRP A 48 13.40 -11.42 15.41
N GLN A 49 13.54 -11.48 14.09
CA GLN A 49 14.41 -10.59 13.32
C GLN A 49 13.75 -10.19 12.01
N ILE A 50 14.18 -9.08 11.46
CA ILE A 50 13.69 -8.53 10.19
C ILE A 50 14.80 -8.56 9.13
N LEU A 51 14.41 -8.92 7.89
CA LEU A 51 15.20 -8.73 6.68
C LEU A 51 14.42 -7.88 5.69
N ASP A 52 15.01 -6.74 5.27
CA ASP A 52 14.38 -5.81 4.33
C ASP A 52 15.15 -5.75 3.01
N GLY A 53 14.58 -6.36 1.96
CA GLY A 53 15.09 -6.39 0.60
C GLY A 53 15.16 -5.03 -0.10
N ASN A 54 14.50 -3.98 0.43
CA ASN A 54 14.63 -2.63 -0.10
C ASN A 54 15.98 -1.98 0.24
N LEU A 55 16.69 -2.50 1.25
CA LEU A 55 18.05 -2.05 1.61
C LEU A 55 19.15 -2.79 0.85
N GLY A 56 18.87 -4.00 0.36
CA GLY A 56 19.86 -4.82 -0.37
C GLY A 56 19.39 -6.26 -0.56
N PRO A 57 20.21 -7.13 -1.16
CA PRO A 57 19.93 -8.56 -1.30
C PRO A 57 19.81 -9.23 0.07
N ILE A 58 18.79 -10.10 0.24
CA ILE A 58 18.46 -10.72 1.53
C ILE A 58 18.44 -12.25 1.51
N VAL A 59 18.59 -12.90 0.35
CA VAL A 59 18.51 -14.36 0.23
C VAL A 59 19.58 -15.05 1.07
N ASP A 60 20.85 -14.66 0.86
CA ASP A 60 21.98 -15.26 1.61
C ASP A 60 21.86 -15.01 3.11
N ALA A 61 21.42 -13.80 3.51
CA ALA A 61 21.20 -13.46 4.91
C ALA A 61 20.09 -14.31 5.54
N ALA A 62 19.01 -14.60 4.81
CA ALA A 62 17.95 -15.47 5.27
C ALA A 62 18.43 -16.91 5.44
N LEU A 63 19.14 -17.44 4.45
CA LEU A 63 19.70 -18.81 4.52
C LEU A 63 20.70 -18.94 5.68
N ALA A 64 21.57 -17.94 5.87
CA ALA A 64 22.52 -17.93 6.99
C ALA A 64 21.81 -17.87 8.36
N ALA A 65 20.74 -17.06 8.49
CA ALA A 65 19.97 -16.99 9.72
C ALA A 65 19.30 -18.33 10.06
N LEU A 66 18.73 -19.01 9.06
CA LEU A 66 18.06 -20.30 9.22
C LEU A 66 19.04 -21.44 9.48
N ALA A 67 20.25 -21.40 8.90
CA ALA A 67 21.32 -22.37 9.18
C ALA A 67 21.90 -22.20 10.59
N ALA A 68 21.93 -20.99 11.13
CA ALA A 68 22.50 -20.71 12.46
C ALA A 68 21.67 -21.30 13.61
N ARG A 69 20.35 -21.39 13.45
CA ARG A 69 19.42 -21.96 14.45
C ARG A 69 18.05 -22.27 13.85
N PRO A 70 17.32 -23.26 14.42
CA PRO A 70 15.95 -23.53 14.01
C PRO A 70 15.04 -22.31 14.23
N HIS A 71 14.13 -22.05 13.27
CA HIS A 71 13.12 -21.00 13.34
C HIS A 71 11.71 -21.62 13.41
N ALA A 72 10.81 -20.97 14.13
CA ALA A 72 9.41 -21.39 14.23
C ALA A 72 8.65 -21.11 12.93
N LEU A 73 8.96 -19.99 12.29
CA LEU A 73 8.25 -19.51 11.09
C LEU A 73 9.11 -18.49 10.32
N VAL A 74 8.97 -18.50 9.00
CA VAL A 74 9.36 -17.39 8.12
C VAL A 74 8.08 -16.68 7.65
N GLY A 75 7.90 -15.42 8.03
CA GLY A 75 6.79 -14.58 7.59
C GLY A 75 7.24 -13.63 6.47
N VAL A 76 6.58 -13.67 5.32
CA VAL A 76 6.91 -12.86 4.14
C VAL A 76 5.74 -11.94 3.82
N THR A 77 5.98 -10.61 3.80
CA THR A 77 4.95 -9.67 3.35
C THR A 77 4.97 -9.56 1.83
N VAL A 78 3.80 -9.61 1.19
CA VAL A 78 3.70 -9.59 -0.28
C VAL A 78 2.62 -8.63 -0.75
N MET A 79 3.03 -7.61 -1.51
CA MET A 79 2.13 -6.72 -2.25
C MET A 79 1.96 -7.22 -3.69
N PRO A 80 0.80 -7.02 -4.32
CA PRO A 80 0.63 -7.28 -5.75
C PRO A 80 1.59 -6.46 -6.59
N GLY A 81 2.01 -7.00 -7.73
CA GLY A 81 2.92 -6.32 -8.66
C GLY A 81 4.40 -6.61 -8.39
N PRO A 82 5.30 -5.59 -8.34
CA PRO A 82 6.75 -5.81 -8.36
C PRO A 82 7.30 -6.64 -7.20
N GLN A 83 6.60 -6.73 -6.06
CA GLN A 83 7.08 -7.48 -4.90
C GLN A 83 6.86 -8.99 -5.01
N VAL A 84 6.00 -9.47 -5.91
CA VAL A 84 5.69 -10.90 -6.03
C VAL A 84 6.93 -11.70 -6.47
N ALA A 85 7.67 -11.24 -7.47
CA ALA A 85 8.85 -11.95 -7.96
C ALA A 85 9.94 -12.13 -6.89
N PRO A 86 10.40 -11.11 -6.16
CA PRO A 86 11.37 -11.32 -5.06
C PRO A 86 10.79 -12.10 -3.88
N ALA A 87 9.48 -12.11 -3.66
CA ALA A 87 8.86 -12.98 -2.65
C ALA A 87 8.93 -14.46 -3.05
N ILE A 88 8.73 -14.76 -4.34
CA ILE A 88 8.94 -16.12 -4.90
C ILE A 88 10.39 -16.55 -4.73
N GLU A 89 11.33 -15.71 -5.19
CA GLU A 89 12.78 -16.00 -5.14
C GLU A 89 13.22 -16.42 -3.73
N ILE A 90 12.93 -15.58 -2.73
CA ILE A 90 13.38 -15.87 -1.36
C ILE A 90 12.66 -17.07 -0.76
N SER A 91 11.35 -17.23 -1.00
CA SER A 91 10.58 -18.36 -0.44
C SER A 91 11.00 -19.69 -1.05
N ALA A 92 11.25 -19.72 -2.37
CA ALA A 92 11.75 -20.92 -3.07
C ALA A 92 13.17 -21.29 -2.61
N ALA A 93 14.08 -20.31 -2.44
CA ALA A 93 15.43 -20.54 -1.93
C ALA A 93 15.40 -21.12 -0.51
N ILE A 94 14.57 -20.56 0.38
CA ILE A 94 14.39 -21.06 1.75
C ILE A 94 13.82 -22.49 1.72
N ARG A 95 12.80 -22.76 0.93
CA ARG A 95 12.19 -24.09 0.83
C ARG A 95 13.18 -25.16 0.33
N ALA A 96 14.04 -24.79 -0.63
CA ALA A 96 15.06 -25.69 -1.14
C ALA A 96 16.15 -26.04 -0.10
N ALA A 97 16.62 -25.05 0.67
CA ALA A 97 17.69 -25.23 1.65
C ALA A 97 17.18 -25.74 3.01
N HIS A 98 15.95 -25.37 3.40
CA HIS A 98 15.32 -25.69 4.70
C HIS A 98 13.89 -26.21 4.50
N PRO A 99 13.71 -27.47 4.00
CA PRO A 99 12.40 -28.01 3.62
C PRO A 99 11.36 -28.05 4.74
N SER A 100 11.78 -28.16 6.00
CA SER A 100 10.91 -28.29 7.17
C SER A 100 10.46 -26.94 7.78
N VAL A 101 11.11 -25.83 7.43
CA VAL A 101 10.76 -24.52 7.99
C VAL A 101 9.42 -24.04 7.44
N PRO A 102 8.45 -23.69 8.32
CA PRO A 102 7.17 -23.13 7.88
C PRO A 102 7.34 -21.76 7.22
N ILE A 103 6.69 -21.56 6.07
CA ILE A 103 6.68 -20.27 5.35
C ILE A 103 5.23 -19.76 5.26
N ALA A 104 5.00 -18.58 5.82
CA ALA A 104 3.72 -17.87 5.74
C ALA A 104 3.84 -16.61 4.89
N TRP A 105 2.93 -16.43 3.92
CA TRP A 105 2.77 -15.17 3.21
C TRP A 105 1.63 -14.35 3.81
N GLY A 106 1.85 -13.03 3.96
CA GLY A 106 0.84 -12.07 4.42
C GLY A 106 0.84 -10.80 3.55
N GLY A 107 -0.09 -9.88 3.84
CA GLY A 107 -0.24 -8.62 3.12
C GLY A 107 -1.31 -8.67 2.04
N TYR A 108 -1.26 -7.70 1.10
CA TYR A 108 -2.33 -7.52 0.12
C TYR A 108 -2.43 -8.65 -0.90
N PHE A 109 -1.30 -9.18 -1.41
CA PHE A 109 -1.34 -10.22 -2.43
C PHE A 109 -2.06 -11.49 -1.96
N PRO A 110 -1.68 -12.15 -0.85
CA PRO A 110 -2.39 -13.33 -0.38
C PRO A 110 -3.80 -13.04 0.16
N THR A 111 -4.11 -11.79 0.49
CA THR A 111 -5.47 -11.40 0.89
C THR A 111 -6.40 -11.23 -0.32
N LEU A 112 -5.91 -10.62 -1.40
CA LEU A 112 -6.70 -10.38 -2.62
C LEU A 112 -6.78 -11.62 -3.52
N TYR A 113 -5.71 -12.42 -3.57
CA TYR A 113 -5.55 -13.57 -4.47
C TYR A 113 -5.15 -14.84 -3.70
N PRO A 114 -5.95 -15.26 -2.68
CA PRO A 114 -5.58 -16.37 -1.80
C PRO A 114 -5.41 -17.70 -2.55
N ASP A 115 -6.24 -17.97 -3.55
CA ASP A 115 -6.16 -19.22 -4.33
C ASP A 115 -4.87 -19.29 -5.14
N SER A 116 -4.47 -18.19 -5.78
CA SER A 116 -3.18 -18.13 -6.48
C SER A 116 -2.00 -18.28 -5.52
N ALA A 117 -2.03 -17.55 -4.40
CA ALA A 117 -0.93 -17.52 -3.45
C ALA A 117 -0.72 -18.87 -2.75
N VAL A 118 -1.80 -19.58 -2.38
CA VAL A 118 -1.71 -20.88 -1.71
C VAL A 118 -1.22 -22.00 -2.63
N ASN A 119 -1.38 -21.87 -3.95
CA ASN A 119 -0.91 -22.86 -4.91
C ASN A 119 0.62 -22.97 -5.00
N ALA A 120 1.35 -21.96 -4.49
CA ALA A 120 2.81 -22.00 -4.44
C ALA A 120 3.33 -23.20 -3.61
N PRO A 121 4.27 -24.03 -4.15
CA PRO A 121 4.78 -25.20 -3.43
C PRO A 121 5.68 -24.83 -2.25
N TYR A 122 6.20 -23.63 -2.20
CA TYR A 122 7.05 -23.09 -1.14
C TYR A 122 6.27 -22.36 -0.04
N VAL A 123 4.93 -22.23 -0.13
CA VAL A 123 4.09 -21.57 0.88
C VAL A 123 3.27 -22.60 1.63
N ASP A 124 3.31 -22.55 2.97
CA ASP A 124 2.50 -23.41 3.85
C ASP A 124 1.22 -22.70 4.29
N TYR A 125 1.33 -21.41 4.61
CA TYR A 125 0.24 -20.61 5.19
C TYR A 125 0.08 -19.27 4.50
N LEU A 126 -1.17 -18.78 4.44
CA LEU A 126 -1.47 -17.40 4.11
C LEU A 126 -2.15 -16.73 5.30
N VAL A 127 -1.64 -15.56 5.68
CA VAL A 127 -2.27 -14.70 6.69
C VAL A 127 -3.02 -13.60 5.95
N ARG A 128 -4.36 -13.66 5.96
CA ARG A 128 -5.25 -12.75 5.25
C ARG A 128 -5.71 -11.60 6.16
N GLY A 129 -5.86 -10.39 5.58
CA GLY A 129 -6.28 -9.21 6.32
C GLY A 129 -5.23 -8.70 7.30
N GLN A 130 -5.68 -8.22 8.46
CA GLN A 130 -4.81 -7.78 9.56
C GLN A 130 -4.12 -8.98 10.20
N GLY A 131 -2.79 -8.99 10.18
CA GLY A 131 -2.00 -10.19 10.44
C GLY A 131 -1.58 -10.42 11.90
N GLU A 132 -1.59 -9.39 12.75
CA GLU A 132 -0.97 -9.39 14.07
C GLU A 132 -1.51 -10.52 14.97
N ALA A 133 -2.81 -10.57 15.17
CA ALA A 133 -3.44 -11.58 16.01
C ALA A 133 -3.43 -12.98 15.34
N THR A 134 -3.52 -13.05 14.01
CA THR A 134 -3.44 -14.33 13.28
C THR A 134 -2.04 -14.94 13.39
N LEU A 135 -0.99 -14.11 13.32
CA LEU A 135 0.39 -14.56 13.47
C LEU A 135 0.63 -15.14 14.87
N LEU A 136 0.20 -14.43 15.93
CA LEU A 136 0.36 -14.91 17.30
C LEU A 136 -0.37 -16.25 17.51
N GLU A 137 -1.64 -16.33 17.13
CA GLU A 137 -2.42 -17.57 17.26
C GLU A 137 -1.83 -18.73 16.44
N LEU A 138 -1.33 -18.47 15.23
CA LEU A 138 -0.64 -19.48 14.42
C LEU A 138 0.60 -20.00 15.14
N LEU A 139 1.42 -19.12 15.70
CA LEU A 139 2.65 -19.48 16.42
C LEU A 139 2.38 -20.30 17.70
N GLU A 140 1.26 -20.07 18.37
CA GLU A 140 0.81 -20.87 19.52
C GLU A 140 0.39 -22.28 19.14
N ARG A 141 -0.07 -22.47 17.89
CA ARG A 141 -0.53 -23.75 17.35
C ARG A 141 0.55 -24.54 16.62
N LEU A 142 1.64 -23.87 16.22
CA LEU A 142 2.77 -24.52 15.61
C LEU A 142 3.67 -25.13 16.70
N PRO A 143 4.19 -26.37 16.53
CA PRO A 143 5.19 -26.92 17.43
C PRO A 143 6.43 -26.04 17.44
N ASP A 144 7.04 -25.87 18.61
CA ASP A 144 8.36 -25.24 18.73
C ASP A 144 9.36 -26.04 17.88
N ALA A 145 10.19 -25.33 17.11
CA ALA A 145 11.08 -25.89 16.13
C ALA A 145 12.03 -26.96 16.76
N GLY A 146 11.84 -28.18 16.36
CA GLY A 146 12.77 -29.29 16.50
C GLY A 146 12.88 -30.03 15.17
N PRO A 147 13.90 -30.89 14.94
CA PRO A 147 13.88 -31.77 13.80
C PRO A 147 12.58 -32.59 13.87
N PRO A 148 11.87 -32.78 12.73
CA PRO A 148 10.67 -33.62 12.71
C PRO A 148 11.04 -35.00 13.26
N THR A 149 10.52 -35.32 14.43
CA THR A 149 10.62 -36.70 14.93
C THR A 149 9.68 -37.55 14.09
N ALA A 150 10.00 -38.79 13.87
CA ALA A 150 9.18 -39.74 13.08
C ALA A 150 7.75 -39.93 13.65
N THR A 151 7.48 -39.36 14.82
CA THR A 151 6.17 -39.29 15.50
C THR A 151 5.44 -37.95 15.33
N ASP A 152 6.07 -36.92 14.79
CA ASP A 152 5.37 -35.72 14.34
C ASP A 152 4.65 -36.03 13.02
N SER A 153 3.66 -36.91 13.14
CA SER A 153 2.66 -37.09 12.11
C SER A 153 2.13 -35.73 11.74
N ALA A 154 2.51 -35.27 10.55
CA ALA A 154 2.03 -34.13 9.83
C ALA A 154 1.18 -33.20 10.72
N ARG A 155 1.76 -32.10 11.18
CA ARG A 155 1.16 -31.00 11.97
C ARG A 155 -0.35 -31.13 12.00
N ASP A 156 -0.91 -31.53 13.15
CA ASP A 156 -2.33 -31.92 13.21
C ASP A 156 -3.18 -30.81 12.53
N PRO A 157 -3.79 -31.10 11.37
CA PRO A 157 -4.58 -30.12 10.65
C PRO A 157 -5.70 -29.53 11.50
N SER A 158 -6.16 -30.27 12.55
CA SER A 158 -7.18 -29.81 13.45
C SER A 158 -6.71 -28.63 14.32
N ALA A 159 -5.42 -28.55 14.64
CA ALA A 159 -4.86 -27.49 15.48
C ALA A 159 -5.00 -26.08 14.83
N ILE A 160 -4.81 -25.97 13.51
CA ILE A 160 -4.86 -24.70 12.77
C ILE A 160 -6.21 -24.41 12.13
N GLN A 161 -7.14 -25.38 12.11
CA GLN A 161 -8.46 -25.22 11.47
C GLN A 161 -9.30 -24.09 12.08
N GLY A 162 -9.07 -23.72 13.34
CA GLY A 162 -9.78 -22.64 14.02
C GLY A 162 -9.11 -21.27 13.95
N VAL A 163 -7.89 -21.16 13.39
CA VAL A 163 -7.14 -19.89 13.34
C VAL A 163 -7.79 -18.94 12.34
N ALA A 164 -8.49 -17.93 12.85
CA ALA A 164 -9.18 -16.96 11.99
C ALA A 164 -8.19 -16.17 11.12
N GLY A 165 -8.56 -15.90 9.86
CA GLY A 165 -7.73 -15.18 8.88
C GLY A 165 -6.66 -16.04 8.20
N LEU A 166 -6.58 -17.35 8.52
CA LEU A 166 -5.59 -18.26 7.93
C LEU A 166 -6.13 -18.97 6.67
N THR A 167 -5.28 -19.14 5.68
CA THR A 167 -5.46 -20.11 4.57
C THR A 167 -4.28 -21.08 4.57
N TRP A 168 -4.55 -22.36 4.33
CA TRP A 168 -3.57 -23.43 4.36
C TRP A 168 -3.97 -24.57 3.42
N LYS A 169 -3.17 -25.64 3.31
CA LYS A 169 -3.48 -26.79 2.46
C LYS A 169 -3.80 -28.02 3.31
N ARG A 170 -4.87 -28.72 2.93
CA ARG A 170 -5.16 -30.10 3.42
C ARG A 170 -5.21 -31.00 2.20
N ASP A 171 -4.38 -32.03 2.19
CA ASP A 171 -4.29 -32.98 1.08
C ASP A 171 -4.10 -32.30 -0.29
N GLY A 172 -3.26 -31.25 -0.33
CA GLY A 172 -2.99 -30.46 -1.51
C GLY A 172 -4.11 -29.46 -1.91
N ARG A 173 -5.22 -29.41 -1.17
CA ARG A 173 -6.34 -28.50 -1.47
C ARG A 173 -6.36 -27.30 -0.52
N PRO A 174 -6.68 -26.10 -1.02
CA PRO A 174 -6.84 -24.92 -0.18
C PRO A 174 -7.95 -25.10 0.86
N VAL A 175 -7.67 -24.67 2.09
CA VAL A 175 -8.64 -24.54 3.18
C VAL A 175 -8.57 -23.10 3.67
N HIS A 176 -9.70 -22.41 3.62
CA HIS A 176 -9.81 -21.02 4.06
C HIS A 176 -10.58 -20.96 5.38
N ASN A 177 -9.91 -20.57 6.44
CA ASN A 177 -10.58 -20.34 7.73
C ASN A 177 -11.39 -19.03 7.69
N PRO A 178 -12.35 -18.84 8.61
CA PRO A 178 -13.13 -17.61 8.70
C PRO A 178 -12.28 -16.35 8.79
N GLU A 179 -12.83 -15.22 8.37
CA GLU A 179 -12.19 -13.91 8.50
C GLU A 179 -11.94 -13.56 9.97
N ARG A 180 -10.82 -12.89 10.23
CA ARG A 180 -10.51 -12.37 11.56
C ARG A 180 -11.18 -11.01 11.79
N ARG A 181 -11.69 -10.78 12.99
CA ARG A 181 -12.11 -9.46 13.43
C ARG A 181 -10.88 -8.54 13.51
N LEU A 182 -11.03 -7.31 13.06
CA LEU A 182 -9.98 -6.31 13.14
C LEU A 182 -9.71 -5.90 14.60
N VAL A 183 -8.44 -5.70 14.91
CA VAL A 183 -7.99 -5.17 16.21
C VAL A 183 -7.78 -3.67 16.05
N ASP A 184 -8.25 -2.90 17.05
CA ASP A 184 -8.03 -1.46 17.11
C ASP A 184 -6.52 -1.17 17.21
N PRO A 185 -5.96 -0.22 16.45
CA PRO A 185 -4.55 0.15 16.53
C PRO A 185 -4.09 0.56 17.94
N ASP A 186 -4.94 1.23 18.73
CA ASP A 186 -4.63 1.61 20.11
C ASP A 186 -4.42 0.40 21.04
N GLY A 187 -4.97 -0.77 20.67
CA GLY A 187 -4.72 -2.04 21.36
C GLY A 187 -3.42 -2.75 20.93
N LEU A 188 -2.70 -2.22 19.93
CA LEU A 188 -1.44 -2.80 19.46
C LEU A 188 -0.23 -2.14 20.15
N PRO A 189 0.89 -2.86 20.32
CA PRO A 189 2.13 -2.29 20.84
C PRO A 189 2.69 -1.16 19.96
N ALA A 190 3.55 -0.30 20.51
CA ALA A 190 4.30 0.69 19.75
C ALA A 190 5.25 0.02 18.74
N LEU A 191 5.51 0.70 17.61
CA LEU A 191 6.41 0.17 16.58
C LEU A 191 7.87 0.15 17.07
N PRO A 192 8.54 -1.00 17.01
CA PRO A 192 9.92 -1.16 17.48
C PRO A 192 10.92 -0.73 16.40
N TYR A 193 10.99 0.56 16.07
CA TYR A 193 11.86 1.10 15.03
C TYR A 193 13.34 0.73 15.22
N GLU A 194 13.80 0.57 16.45
CA GLU A 194 15.17 0.17 16.78
C GLU A 194 15.55 -1.22 16.25
N ARG A 195 14.58 -2.08 15.94
CA ARG A 195 14.80 -3.39 15.33
C ARG A 195 15.28 -3.31 13.88
N LEU A 196 15.10 -2.16 13.24
CA LEU A 196 15.62 -1.89 11.91
C LEU A 196 17.12 -1.56 11.88
N GLY A 197 17.77 -1.41 13.04
CA GLY A 197 19.14 -0.93 13.17
C GLY A 197 19.23 0.57 12.85
N ASP A 198 19.72 0.95 11.67
CA ASP A 198 19.77 2.36 11.26
C ASP A 198 18.47 2.80 10.56
N VAL A 199 17.56 3.40 11.33
CA VAL A 199 16.31 3.98 10.82
C VAL A 199 16.55 5.10 9.80
N ARG A 200 17.70 5.83 9.89
CA ARG A 200 18.01 6.92 8.96
C ARG A 200 18.14 6.44 7.51
N GLY A 201 18.49 5.17 7.30
CA GLY A 201 18.47 4.54 5.99
C GLY A 201 17.10 4.55 5.29
N TYR A 202 16.02 4.73 6.04
CA TYR A 202 14.64 4.82 5.54
C TYR A 202 14.11 6.26 5.40
N LEU A 203 14.80 7.24 6.01
CA LEU A 203 14.41 8.65 5.95
C LEU A 203 14.95 9.28 4.66
N ARG A 204 14.07 9.42 3.66
CA ARG A 204 14.48 9.89 2.33
C ARG A 204 14.11 11.36 2.11
N PRO A 205 14.92 12.11 1.35
CA PRO A 205 14.59 13.47 1.00
C PRO A 205 13.33 13.52 0.13
N SER A 206 12.49 14.52 0.41
CA SER A 206 11.29 14.83 -0.36
C SER A 206 11.14 16.34 -0.50
N PHE A 207 10.04 16.79 -1.12
CA PHE A 207 9.68 18.21 -1.15
C PHE A 207 9.34 18.80 0.24
N MET A 208 9.15 17.95 1.26
CA MET A 208 8.85 18.35 2.64
C MET A 208 10.11 18.56 3.47
N GLY A 209 11.17 17.81 3.24
CA GLY A 209 12.38 17.87 4.02
C GLY A 209 13.47 16.92 3.52
N ARG A 210 14.58 16.88 4.25
CA ARG A 210 15.71 16.00 3.93
C ARG A 210 15.55 14.58 4.49
N HIS A 211 14.78 14.45 5.55
CA HIS A 211 14.59 13.21 6.31
C HIS A 211 13.09 12.93 6.50
N THR A 212 12.39 12.66 5.39
CA THR A 212 10.97 12.35 5.44
C THR A 212 10.75 10.92 5.89
N ALA A 213 10.05 10.73 7.01
CA ALA A 213 9.58 9.44 7.48
C ALA A 213 8.20 9.10 6.89
N VAL A 214 7.84 7.82 6.94
CA VAL A 214 6.47 7.37 6.68
C VAL A 214 5.83 6.88 7.99
N HIS A 215 4.52 7.08 8.12
CA HIS A 215 3.71 6.57 9.22
C HIS A 215 2.30 6.24 8.73
N GLN A 216 1.54 5.52 9.54
CA GLN A 216 0.10 5.28 9.34
C GLN A 216 -0.63 5.66 10.62
N ALA A 217 -1.52 6.65 10.55
CA ALA A 217 -2.42 7.05 11.63
C ALA A 217 -3.82 6.45 11.45
N ALA A 218 -4.11 5.88 10.27
CA ALA A 218 -5.36 5.21 9.98
C ALA A 218 -5.14 3.98 9.10
N LEU A 219 -5.78 2.87 9.47
CA LEU A 219 -5.80 1.63 8.71
C LEU A 219 -7.18 1.42 8.09
N GLY A 220 -7.18 1.02 6.82
CA GLY A 220 -8.42 0.73 6.11
C GLY A 220 -9.18 1.95 5.61
N CYS A 221 -10.38 1.70 5.10
CA CYS A 221 -11.31 2.69 4.59
C CYS A 221 -12.73 2.12 4.60
N ARG A 222 -13.69 2.86 5.15
CA ARG A 222 -15.10 2.42 5.23
C ARG A 222 -15.85 2.46 3.89
N PHE A 223 -15.29 3.10 2.90
CA PHE A 223 -15.89 3.21 1.57
C PHE A 223 -15.66 1.94 0.74
N LYS A 224 -16.52 1.72 -0.26
CA LYS A 224 -16.58 0.47 -1.03
C LYS A 224 -16.37 0.73 -2.52
N CYS A 225 -15.34 1.52 -2.86
CA CYS A 225 -15.00 1.80 -4.25
C CYS A 225 -14.61 0.53 -5.00
N GLU A 226 -15.17 0.31 -6.19
CA GLU A 226 -15.05 -0.97 -6.92
C GLU A 226 -13.65 -1.29 -7.44
N PHE A 227 -12.82 -0.27 -7.63
CA PHE A 227 -11.44 -0.42 -8.10
C PHE A 227 -10.41 -0.56 -6.97
N CYS A 228 -10.84 -0.60 -5.70
CA CYS A 228 -9.94 -0.46 -4.56
C CYS A 228 -9.81 -1.75 -3.73
N GLY A 229 -8.59 -2.32 -3.67
CA GLY A 229 -8.27 -3.51 -2.88
C GLY A 229 -8.34 -3.31 -1.35
N VAL A 230 -8.35 -2.06 -0.87
CA VAL A 230 -8.48 -1.73 0.56
C VAL A 230 -9.75 -2.30 1.18
N VAL A 231 -10.83 -2.37 0.41
CA VAL A 231 -12.11 -2.94 0.88
C VAL A 231 -11.95 -4.38 1.32
N SER A 232 -11.25 -5.19 0.53
CA SER A 232 -11.03 -6.60 0.82
C SER A 232 -10.05 -6.80 1.98
N MET A 233 -9.01 -5.97 2.07
CA MET A 233 -8.03 -6.05 3.16
C MET A 233 -8.61 -5.68 4.52
N TRP A 234 -9.47 -4.66 4.59
CA TRP A 234 -9.94 -4.06 5.84
C TRP A 234 -11.44 -4.19 6.09
N ASN A 235 -12.13 -5.03 5.32
CA ASN A 235 -13.56 -5.29 5.49
C ASN A 235 -14.44 -4.03 5.43
N GLY A 236 -13.95 -2.94 4.79
CA GLY A 236 -14.56 -1.62 4.75
C GLY A 236 -14.76 -1.01 6.13
N ASN A 237 -13.77 -1.15 6.97
CA ASN A 237 -13.63 -0.43 8.22
C ASN A 237 -12.52 0.61 8.10
N THR A 238 -12.59 1.64 8.92
CA THR A 238 -11.51 2.57 9.21
C THR A 238 -11.17 2.40 10.68
N LEU A 239 -9.89 2.12 10.97
CA LEU A 239 -9.33 2.03 12.30
C LEU A 239 -8.36 3.20 12.47
N LEU A 240 -8.49 3.98 13.53
CA LEU A 240 -7.71 5.19 13.75
C LEU A 240 -6.77 5.01 14.95
N ASP A 241 -5.53 5.48 14.82
CA ASP A 241 -4.66 5.70 15.96
C ASP A 241 -5.26 6.77 16.86
N GLY A 242 -5.21 6.58 18.18
CA GLY A 242 -5.49 7.63 19.13
C GLY A 242 -4.44 8.74 19.07
N PRO A 243 -4.82 10.01 19.41
CA PRO A 243 -3.91 11.14 19.34
C PRO A 243 -2.62 10.96 20.14
N ALA A 244 -2.69 10.33 21.32
CA ALA A 244 -1.53 10.07 22.19
C ALA A 244 -0.56 9.06 21.57
N ARG A 245 -1.07 7.98 20.96
CA ARG A 245 -0.25 6.98 20.26
C ARG A 245 0.46 7.60 19.05
N LEU A 246 -0.27 8.37 18.24
CA LEU A 246 0.30 9.09 17.12
C LEU A 246 1.38 10.07 17.56
N GLU A 247 1.11 10.91 18.59
CA GLU A 247 2.08 11.88 19.12
C GLU A 247 3.37 11.18 19.55
N ALA A 248 3.28 10.10 20.31
CA ALA A 248 4.44 9.33 20.78
C ALA A 248 5.27 8.77 19.61
N ALA A 249 4.63 8.20 18.57
CA ALA A 249 5.32 7.69 17.41
C ALA A 249 6.04 8.79 16.61
N LEU A 250 5.39 9.93 16.41
CA LEU A 250 5.97 11.05 15.66
C LEU A 250 7.10 11.76 16.43
N LEU A 251 6.98 11.86 17.76
CA LEU A 251 8.06 12.35 18.62
C LEU A 251 9.28 11.43 18.54
N GLN A 252 9.10 10.12 18.58
CA GLN A 252 10.19 9.16 18.42
C GLN A 252 10.88 9.33 17.06
N LEU A 253 10.13 9.44 15.97
CA LEU A 253 10.69 9.64 14.63
C LEU A 253 11.45 10.97 14.52
N ARG A 254 10.91 12.05 15.07
CA ARG A 254 11.52 13.37 15.04
C ARG A 254 12.76 13.46 15.94
N ASP A 255 12.61 13.15 17.22
CA ASP A 255 13.59 13.49 18.26
C ASP A 255 14.73 12.46 18.31
N ARG A 256 14.43 11.18 18.10
CA ARG A 256 15.44 10.12 18.11
C ARG A 256 16.10 9.89 16.76
N TRP A 257 15.33 9.99 15.67
CA TRP A 257 15.79 9.60 14.32
C TRP A 257 16.01 10.79 13.39
N GLY A 258 15.56 11.98 13.78
CA GLY A 258 15.80 13.22 13.04
C GLY A 258 14.87 13.41 11.83
N ALA A 259 13.66 12.85 11.86
CA ALA A 259 12.67 13.12 10.82
C ALA A 259 12.25 14.59 10.83
N ASP A 260 12.23 15.21 9.64
CA ASP A 260 11.86 16.61 9.42
C ASP A 260 10.61 16.80 8.56
N GLY A 261 9.99 15.70 8.17
CA GLY A 261 8.71 15.64 7.46
C GLY A 261 8.07 14.26 7.58
N ILE A 262 6.74 14.19 7.47
CA ILE A 262 5.97 12.93 7.58
C ILE A 262 5.10 12.74 6.34
N GLN A 263 5.15 11.53 5.78
CA GLN A 263 4.25 11.05 4.75
C GLN A 263 3.33 9.99 5.35
N PHE A 264 2.03 10.28 5.44
CA PHE A 264 1.05 9.33 5.94
C PHE A 264 0.58 8.40 4.85
N TYR A 265 0.75 7.10 5.05
CA TYR A 265 0.31 6.04 4.14
C TYR A 265 -1.07 5.47 4.51
N ASP A 266 -1.91 6.34 5.06
CA ASP A 266 -3.30 6.02 5.37
C ASP A 266 -4.10 5.83 4.08
N HIS A 267 -5.02 4.90 4.06
CA HIS A 267 -5.89 4.71 2.90
C HIS A 267 -6.90 5.85 2.72
N ASN A 268 -7.23 6.54 3.81
CA ASN A 268 -8.05 7.75 3.86
C ASN A 268 -7.84 8.45 5.20
N PHE A 269 -6.95 9.43 5.24
CA PHE A 269 -6.60 10.16 6.46
C PHE A 269 -7.79 10.96 7.01
N PHE A 270 -8.50 11.68 6.12
CA PHE A 270 -9.64 12.49 6.48
C PHE A 270 -10.97 11.72 6.30
N ASP A 271 -11.28 10.80 7.22
CA ASP A 271 -12.51 10.01 7.14
C ASP A 271 -13.74 10.81 7.60
N ARG A 272 -13.64 11.44 8.77
CA ARG A 272 -14.66 12.31 9.37
C ARG A 272 -14.01 13.49 10.04
N GLU A 273 -14.67 14.64 10.03
CA GLU A 273 -14.14 15.87 10.63
C GLU A 273 -13.87 15.70 12.13
N GLU A 274 -14.82 15.08 12.85
CA GLU A 274 -14.73 14.88 14.29
C GLU A 274 -13.53 14.04 14.71
N SER A 275 -13.21 13.00 13.93
CA SER A 275 -12.04 12.15 14.20
C SER A 275 -10.73 12.75 13.70
N SER A 276 -10.80 13.64 12.71
CA SER A 276 -9.60 14.30 12.16
C SER A 276 -9.09 15.45 13.04
N VAL A 277 -9.98 16.17 13.74
CA VAL A 277 -9.60 17.35 14.54
C VAL A 277 -8.57 17.02 15.63
N PRO A 278 -8.72 16.00 16.48
CA PRO A 278 -7.71 15.67 17.50
C PRO A 278 -6.35 15.30 16.90
N ILE A 279 -6.33 14.63 15.78
CA ILE A 279 -5.10 14.27 15.05
C ILE A 279 -4.42 15.53 14.48
N LEU A 280 -5.20 16.44 13.90
CA LEU A 280 -4.69 17.72 13.38
C LEU A 280 -4.13 18.62 14.49
N GLU A 281 -4.67 18.57 15.70
CA GLU A 281 -4.15 19.27 16.88
C GLU A 281 -2.75 18.77 17.27
N VAL A 282 -2.55 17.43 17.27
CA VAL A 282 -1.22 16.83 17.46
C VAL A 282 -0.25 17.30 16.38
N LEU A 283 -0.64 17.25 15.11
CA LEU A 283 0.21 17.68 14.00
C LEU A 283 0.53 19.18 14.05
N ALA A 284 -0.42 20.02 14.46
CA ALA A 284 -0.19 21.45 14.64
C ALA A 284 0.80 21.74 15.77
N LYS A 285 0.76 20.97 16.86
CA LYS A 285 1.71 21.06 17.99
C LYS A 285 3.12 20.63 17.57
N LEU A 286 3.23 19.56 16.80
CA LEU A 286 4.52 19.05 16.30
C LEU A 286 5.15 19.96 15.24
N ALA A 287 4.33 20.70 14.49
CA ALA A 287 4.72 21.67 13.47
C ALA A 287 5.67 21.12 12.39
N MET A 288 5.59 19.83 12.08
CA MET A 288 6.32 19.19 10.99
C MET A 288 5.53 19.27 9.68
N PRO A 289 6.15 19.50 8.51
CA PRO A 289 5.45 19.39 7.24
C PRO A 289 5.02 17.95 6.97
N TRP A 290 3.84 17.78 6.39
CA TRP A 290 3.29 16.45 6.14
C TRP A 290 2.46 16.36 4.85
N TRP A 291 2.18 15.12 4.45
CA TRP A 291 1.42 14.71 3.29
C TRP A 291 0.52 13.51 3.65
N CYS A 292 -0.66 13.40 3.01
CA CYS A 292 -1.58 12.28 3.23
C CYS A 292 -2.46 11.97 2.02
N TYR A 293 -3.14 10.81 2.07
CA TYR A 293 -4.24 10.46 1.18
C TYR A 293 -5.57 10.96 1.73
N ALA A 294 -6.44 11.45 0.87
CA ALA A 294 -7.74 11.98 1.23
C ALA A 294 -8.83 11.69 0.18
N ARG A 295 -10.06 11.83 0.59
CA ARG A 295 -11.24 11.81 -0.28
C ARG A 295 -11.78 13.22 -0.49
N ALA A 296 -12.17 13.53 -1.72
CA ALA A 296 -12.73 14.84 -2.04
C ALA A 296 -14.04 15.13 -1.28
N ASP A 297 -14.93 14.13 -1.14
CA ASP A 297 -16.21 14.30 -0.46
C ASP A 297 -16.09 14.54 1.06
N ALA A 298 -15.04 14.03 1.70
CA ALA A 298 -14.77 14.31 3.10
C ALA A 298 -14.26 15.74 3.29
N LEU A 299 -13.18 16.11 2.59
CA LEU A 299 -12.56 17.45 2.71
C LEU A 299 -13.51 18.58 2.32
N ALA A 300 -14.35 18.39 1.29
CA ALA A 300 -15.31 19.40 0.84
C ALA A 300 -16.34 19.79 1.92
N ARG A 301 -16.60 18.89 2.89
CA ARG A 301 -17.56 19.12 3.98
C ARG A 301 -16.95 19.74 5.22
N PHE A 302 -15.63 19.83 5.30
CA PHE A 302 -14.94 20.35 6.49
C PHE A 302 -15.22 21.84 6.67
N ARG A 303 -15.47 22.24 7.92
CA ARG A 303 -15.73 23.64 8.29
C ARG A 303 -14.48 24.51 8.08
N PRO A 304 -14.65 25.82 7.87
CA PRO A 304 -13.52 26.75 7.74
C PRO A 304 -12.52 26.69 8.90
N ALA A 305 -12.99 26.48 10.13
CA ALA A 305 -12.11 26.33 11.31
C ALA A 305 -11.19 25.11 11.21
N THR A 306 -11.69 23.99 10.66
CA THR A 306 -10.88 22.79 10.44
C THR A 306 -9.86 23.00 9.31
N TRP A 307 -10.22 23.73 8.26
CA TRP A 307 -9.26 24.10 7.22
C TRP A 307 -8.15 25.02 7.77
N GLU A 308 -8.47 25.95 8.69
CA GLU A 308 -7.45 26.74 9.37
C GLU A 308 -6.53 25.87 10.25
N LEU A 309 -7.08 24.83 10.90
CA LEU A 309 -6.28 23.87 11.65
C LEU A 309 -5.40 23.02 10.72
N ILE A 310 -5.89 22.60 9.54
CA ILE A 310 -5.11 21.95 8.49
C ILE A 310 -3.92 22.84 8.07
N ARG A 311 -4.12 24.12 7.86
CA ARG A 311 -3.05 25.08 7.54
C ARG A 311 -2.03 25.18 8.67
N ARG A 312 -2.49 25.29 9.93
CA ARG A 312 -1.63 25.36 11.12
C ARG A 312 -0.83 24.07 11.34
N SER A 313 -1.41 22.91 11.03
CA SER A 313 -0.74 21.60 11.11
C SER A 313 0.37 21.42 10.06
N ARG A 314 0.52 22.37 9.12
CA ARG A 314 1.53 22.38 8.05
C ARG A 314 1.34 21.28 6.99
N LEU A 315 0.11 20.90 6.66
CA LEU A 315 -0.16 20.07 5.50
C LEU A 315 0.39 20.76 4.24
N ARG A 316 1.33 20.13 3.56
CA ARG A 316 1.96 20.68 2.35
C ARG A 316 1.24 20.23 1.09
N MET A 317 0.84 18.99 1.06
CA MET A 317 0.17 18.39 -0.08
C MET A 317 -0.76 17.28 0.40
N THR A 318 -1.84 17.05 -0.33
CA THR A 318 -2.75 15.93 -0.08
C THR A 318 -3.10 15.24 -1.39
N TYR A 319 -2.95 13.91 -1.42
CA TYR A 319 -3.41 13.10 -2.53
C TYR A 319 -4.92 12.92 -2.44
N VAL A 320 -5.64 13.35 -3.45
CA VAL A 320 -7.11 13.36 -3.45
C VAL A 320 -7.66 12.52 -4.59
N GLY A 321 -8.36 11.45 -4.25
CA GLY A 321 -9.03 10.62 -5.24
C GLY A 321 -10.21 11.35 -5.89
N ALA A 322 -9.98 11.99 -7.04
CA ALA A 322 -11.01 12.62 -7.88
C ALA A 322 -11.70 11.60 -8.80
N GLU A 323 -10.97 10.66 -9.30
CA GLU A 323 -11.24 9.49 -10.14
C GLU A 323 -11.85 9.79 -11.50
N ALA A 324 -12.91 10.60 -11.61
CA ALA A 324 -13.59 10.88 -12.88
C ALA A 324 -14.13 12.31 -12.94
N ALA A 325 -14.43 12.76 -14.16
CA ALA A 325 -15.06 14.04 -14.47
C ALA A 325 -16.58 13.95 -14.69
N SER A 326 -17.21 12.88 -14.26
CA SER A 326 -18.65 12.62 -14.42
C SER A 326 -19.20 11.98 -13.16
N ASP A 327 -20.32 12.51 -12.66
CA ASP A 327 -21.02 11.93 -11.51
C ASP A 327 -21.56 10.53 -11.81
N ASP A 328 -21.94 10.23 -13.05
CA ASP A 328 -22.39 8.90 -13.46
C ASP A 328 -21.25 7.89 -13.32
N VAL A 329 -20.05 8.22 -13.78
CA VAL A 329 -18.85 7.37 -13.64
C VAL A 329 -18.46 7.22 -12.17
N LEU A 330 -18.51 8.29 -11.37
CA LEU A 330 -18.26 8.22 -9.92
C LEU A 330 -19.27 7.30 -9.21
N ASN A 331 -20.52 7.34 -9.61
CA ASN A 331 -21.58 6.47 -9.08
C ASN A 331 -21.37 5.01 -9.50
N SER A 332 -21.02 4.74 -10.76
CA SER A 332 -20.71 3.38 -11.24
C SER A 332 -19.52 2.78 -10.50
N MET A 333 -18.50 3.58 -10.19
CA MET A 333 -17.36 3.19 -9.36
C MET A 333 -17.68 3.08 -7.85
N ARG A 334 -18.89 3.38 -7.43
CA ARG A 334 -19.30 3.47 -6.01
C ARG A 334 -18.39 4.37 -5.18
N LYS A 335 -17.89 5.44 -5.80
CA LYS A 335 -16.98 6.37 -5.11
C LYS A 335 -17.70 7.15 -4.00
N GLY A 336 -18.97 7.50 -4.18
CA GLY A 336 -19.74 8.30 -3.23
C GLY A 336 -19.33 9.77 -3.17
N SER A 337 -18.48 10.23 -4.08
CA SER A 337 -18.13 11.64 -4.29
C SER A 337 -18.81 12.19 -5.54
N ARG A 338 -18.74 13.52 -5.73
CA ARG A 338 -19.25 14.24 -6.89
C ARG A 338 -18.15 15.11 -7.47
N VAL A 339 -18.28 15.44 -8.73
CA VAL A 339 -17.35 16.33 -9.44
C VAL A 339 -17.18 17.66 -8.71
N ASP A 340 -18.27 18.22 -8.18
CA ASP A 340 -18.25 19.49 -7.43
C ASP A 340 -17.42 19.41 -6.16
N HIS A 341 -17.35 18.27 -5.47
CA HIS A 341 -16.46 18.10 -4.31
C HIS A 341 -14.99 18.28 -4.70
N THR A 342 -14.58 17.79 -5.87
CA THR A 342 -13.21 17.98 -6.37
C THR A 342 -12.90 19.45 -6.64
N LEU A 343 -13.85 20.20 -7.20
CA LEU A 343 -13.69 21.64 -7.44
C LEU A 343 -13.63 22.42 -6.12
N GLU A 344 -14.48 22.10 -5.17
CA GLU A 344 -14.47 22.73 -3.83
C GLU A 344 -13.13 22.48 -3.13
N VAL A 345 -12.64 21.24 -3.12
CA VAL A 345 -11.33 20.91 -2.53
C VAL A 345 -10.21 21.67 -3.24
N ALA A 346 -10.23 21.81 -4.56
CA ALA A 346 -9.24 22.58 -5.29
C ALA A 346 -9.25 24.07 -4.87
N ALA A 347 -10.44 24.64 -4.68
CA ALA A 347 -10.60 26.04 -4.23
C ALA A 347 -10.09 26.21 -2.79
N ARG A 348 -10.49 25.34 -1.86
CA ARG A 348 -10.04 25.36 -0.47
C ARG A 348 -8.54 25.15 -0.34
N CYS A 349 -7.98 24.18 -1.04
CA CYS A 349 -6.54 23.95 -1.04
C CYS A 349 -5.77 25.20 -1.51
N ARG A 350 -6.27 25.92 -2.53
CA ARG A 350 -5.68 27.17 -2.97
C ARG A 350 -5.76 28.26 -1.90
N GLU A 351 -6.91 28.39 -1.24
CA GLU A 351 -7.15 29.37 -0.17
C GLU A 351 -6.20 29.15 1.01
N PHE A 352 -6.02 27.89 1.43
CA PHE A 352 -5.23 27.53 2.61
C PHE A 352 -3.77 27.13 2.31
N GLY A 353 -3.32 27.29 1.06
CA GLY A 353 -1.92 27.07 0.67
C GLY A 353 -1.49 25.61 0.65
N VAL A 354 -2.42 24.68 0.47
CA VAL A 354 -2.17 23.24 0.32
C VAL A 354 -2.12 22.88 -1.17
N VAL A 355 -1.23 21.99 -1.58
CA VAL A 355 -1.19 21.47 -2.95
C VAL A 355 -2.00 20.18 -3.03
N PRO A 356 -3.17 20.16 -3.73
CA PRO A 356 -3.87 18.91 -3.96
C PRO A 356 -3.24 18.15 -5.13
N GLU A 357 -3.04 16.85 -4.97
CA GLU A 357 -2.60 15.91 -5.98
C GLU A 357 -3.81 15.05 -6.37
N PHE A 358 -4.50 15.43 -7.46
CA PHE A 358 -5.72 14.75 -7.88
C PHE A 358 -5.41 13.52 -8.73
N SER A 359 -5.89 12.35 -8.30
CA SER A 359 -5.83 11.13 -9.10
C SER A 359 -7.09 10.95 -9.94
N PHE A 360 -6.90 10.47 -11.15
CA PHE A 360 -7.96 10.08 -12.07
C PHE A 360 -7.77 8.64 -12.53
N VAL A 361 -8.84 7.87 -12.52
CA VAL A 361 -8.88 6.49 -12.99
C VAL A 361 -9.61 6.47 -14.32
N LEU A 362 -8.85 6.38 -15.40
CA LEU A 362 -9.30 6.59 -16.78
C LEU A 362 -9.67 5.29 -17.48
N GLY A 363 -10.61 5.40 -18.41
CA GLY A 363 -10.88 4.34 -19.36
C GLY A 363 -11.69 3.20 -18.78
N GLY A 364 -12.81 3.50 -18.12
CA GLY A 364 -13.82 2.52 -17.81
C GLY A 364 -14.32 1.81 -19.10
N PRO A 365 -14.86 0.58 -19.00
CA PRO A 365 -15.14 -0.26 -20.16
C PRO A 365 -16.32 0.19 -21.02
N GLU A 366 -17.22 1.06 -20.52
CA GLU A 366 -18.45 1.42 -21.23
C GLU A 366 -18.21 2.35 -22.41
N ASP A 367 -17.56 3.49 -22.20
CA ASP A 367 -17.16 4.44 -23.26
C ASP A 367 -15.84 5.13 -22.87
N PRO A 368 -14.72 4.43 -23.02
CA PRO A 368 -13.44 4.94 -22.54
C PRO A 368 -12.96 6.20 -23.26
N GLU A 369 -13.30 6.39 -24.54
CA GLU A 369 -12.83 7.54 -25.32
C GLU A 369 -13.54 8.83 -24.88
N ALA A 370 -14.86 8.82 -24.78
CA ALA A 370 -15.64 9.98 -24.34
C ALA A 370 -15.35 10.35 -22.89
N GLU A 371 -15.23 9.35 -22.00
CA GLU A 371 -14.90 9.56 -20.60
C GLU A 371 -13.51 10.21 -20.43
N ILE A 372 -12.51 9.72 -21.15
CA ILE A 372 -11.16 10.28 -21.15
C ILE A 372 -11.19 11.75 -21.60
N GLU A 373 -11.81 12.08 -22.72
CA GLU A 373 -11.85 13.47 -23.21
C GLU A 373 -12.59 14.42 -22.25
N LYS A 374 -13.65 13.97 -21.57
CA LYS A 374 -14.30 14.73 -20.49
C LYS A 374 -13.31 14.99 -19.36
N THR A 375 -12.58 13.96 -18.95
CA THR A 375 -11.61 14.07 -17.84
C THR A 375 -10.44 14.97 -18.20
N LEU A 376 -9.89 14.89 -19.41
CA LEU A 376 -8.83 15.81 -19.87
C LEU A 376 -9.30 17.28 -19.88
N THR A 377 -10.56 17.50 -20.24
CA THR A 377 -11.17 18.84 -20.19
C THR A 377 -11.35 19.34 -18.76
N PHE A 378 -11.81 18.47 -17.86
CA PHE A 378 -11.96 18.77 -16.45
C PHE A 378 -10.62 19.09 -15.76
N ILE A 379 -9.57 18.35 -16.06
CA ILE A 379 -8.21 18.65 -15.58
C ILE A 379 -7.76 20.05 -15.97
N ARG A 380 -8.08 20.51 -17.17
CA ARG A 380 -7.79 21.90 -17.58
C ARG A 380 -8.52 22.91 -16.71
N ARG A 381 -9.78 22.67 -16.34
CA ARG A 381 -10.56 23.50 -15.41
C ARG A 381 -9.91 23.52 -14.01
N LEU A 382 -9.48 22.37 -13.50
CA LEU A 382 -8.74 22.30 -12.22
C LEU A 382 -7.45 23.12 -12.27
N LYS A 383 -6.68 23.04 -13.37
CA LYS A 383 -5.45 23.83 -13.54
C LYS A 383 -5.71 25.33 -13.68
N GLN A 384 -6.87 25.75 -14.14
CA GLN A 384 -7.29 27.17 -14.12
C GLN A 384 -7.65 27.63 -12.70
N LEU A 385 -8.35 26.78 -11.95
CA LEU A 385 -8.76 27.06 -10.57
C LEU A 385 -7.56 27.07 -9.63
N HIS A 386 -6.70 26.07 -9.71
CA HIS A 386 -5.51 25.92 -8.86
C HIS A 386 -4.31 25.48 -9.71
N PRO A 387 -3.52 26.41 -10.28
CA PRO A 387 -2.42 26.05 -11.20
C PRO A 387 -1.35 25.12 -10.60
N ALA A 388 -1.14 25.18 -9.27
CA ALA A 388 -0.19 24.35 -8.56
C ALA A 388 -0.73 22.94 -8.24
N CYS A 389 -2.05 22.66 -8.40
CA CYS A 389 -2.55 21.31 -8.16
C CYS A 389 -1.78 20.30 -9.03
N GLU A 390 -1.55 19.11 -8.53
CA GLU A 390 -0.90 18.04 -9.29
C GLU A 390 -1.94 17.05 -9.82
N ILE A 391 -1.58 16.32 -10.88
CA ILE A 391 -2.48 15.40 -11.56
C ILE A 391 -1.76 14.08 -11.75
N ILE A 392 -2.40 12.98 -11.32
CA ILE A 392 -1.95 11.63 -11.57
C ILE A 392 -3.02 10.89 -12.39
N LEU A 393 -2.58 10.16 -13.40
CA LEU A 393 -3.46 9.44 -14.31
C LEU A 393 -3.18 7.94 -14.20
N TYR A 394 -4.20 7.19 -13.82
CA TYR A 394 -4.22 5.73 -13.81
C TYR A 394 -5.18 5.20 -14.85
N PHE A 395 -4.97 3.98 -15.30
CA PHE A 395 -5.97 3.26 -16.06
C PHE A 395 -6.80 2.38 -15.14
N TYR A 396 -8.07 2.22 -15.49
CA TYR A 396 -8.99 1.44 -14.69
C TYR A 396 -8.64 -0.06 -14.76
N SER A 397 -8.41 -0.66 -13.60
CA SER A 397 -8.35 -2.11 -13.46
C SER A 397 -9.21 -2.55 -12.27
N PRO A 398 -10.09 -3.54 -12.45
CA PRO A 398 -10.92 -4.05 -11.37
C PRO A 398 -10.07 -4.80 -10.35
N THR A 399 -10.46 -4.69 -9.08
CA THR A 399 -9.85 -5.45 -7.99
C THR A 399 -10.85 -6.43 -7.40
N PRO A 400 -10.39 -7.57 -6.86
CA PRO A 400 -11.24 -8.50 -6.13
C PRO A 400 -11.93 -7.82 -4.96
N GLN A 401 -13.21 -8.14 -4.73
CA GLN A 401 -14.00 -7.62 -3.63
C GLN A 401 -14.56 -8.78 -2.78
N ILE A 402 -14.64 -8.57 -1.48
CA ILE A 402 -15.29 -9.52 -0.57
C ILE A 402 -16.81 -9.46 -0.77
N ASP A 403 -17.45 -10.62 -0.92
CA ASP A 403 -18.90 -10.70 -0.91
C ASP A 403 -19.47 -10.55 0.50
N ARG A 404 -19.93 -9.34 0.79
CA ARG A 404 -20.49 -9.00 2.10
C ARG A 404 -21.92 -9.48 2.32
N ALA A 405 -22.66 -9.84 1.28
CA ALA A 405 -23.99 -10.40 1.45
C ALA A 405 -23.89 -11.77 2.13
N SER A 406 -22.92 -12.56 1.71
CA SER A 406 -22.61 -13.84 2.35
C SER A 406 -22.13 -13.69 3.79
N LEU A 407 -21.33 -12.64 4.11
CA LEU A 407 -20.90 -12.33 5.50
C LEU A 407 -22.06 -12.10 6.47
N ARG A 408 -23.17 -11.54 6.00
CA ARG A 408 -24.34 -11.26 6.85
C ARG A 408 -25.21 -12.48 7.09
N SER A 409 -25.26 -13.39 6.12
CA SER A 409 -26.06 -14.61 6.22
C SER A 409 -25.38 -15.72 7.02
N ASP A 410 -24.05 -15.79 6.97
CA ASP A 410 -23.26 -16.75 7.72
C ASP A 410 -21.92 -16.11 8.18
N PRO A 411 -21.84 -15.62 9.43
CA PRO A 411 -20.62 -15.05 9.99
C PRO A 411 -19.45 -16.04 10.10
N THR A 412 -19.72 -17.35 9.97
CA THR A 412 -18.70 -18.41 10.04
C THR A 412 -18.23 -18.81 8.65
N ALA A 413 -18.92 -18.39 7.60
CA ALA A 413 -18.55 -18.69 6.23
C ALA A 413 -17.17 -18.10 5.87
N VAL A 414 -16.44 -18.80 5.04
CA VAL A 414 -15.19 -18.31 4.48
C VAL A 414 -15.51 -17.37 3.33
N HIS A 415 -15.06 -16.12 3.45
CA HIS A 415 -15.28 -15.10 2.44
C HIS A 415 -14.01 -14.87 1.66
N LEU A 416 -14.00 -15.35 0.43
CA LEU A 416 -12.94 -15.07 -0.52
C LEU A 416 -13.23 -13.75 -1.26
N PRO A 417 -12.20 -12.97 -1.57
CA PRO A 417 -12.35 -11.84 -2.48
C PRO A 417 -12.97 -12.30 -3.80
N MET A 418 -14.03 -11.62 -4.23
CA MET A 418 -14.66 -11.90 -5.50
C MET A 418 -14.21 -10.88 -6.52
N LEU A 419 -13.73 -11.35 -7.67
CA LEU A 419 -13.48 -10.49 -8.80
C LEU A 419 -14.82 -10.08 -9.42
N LYS A 420 -15.13 -8.80 -9.44
CA LYS A 420 -16.15 -8.28 -10.32
C LYS A 420 -15.61 -8.32 -11.73
N THR A 421 -15.98 -9.35 -12.46
CA THR A 421 -15.69 -9.42 -13.89
C THR A 421 -16.58 -8.41 -14.62
N TYR A 422 -16.02 -7.69 -15.57
CA TYR A 422 -16.77 -6.95 -16.57
C TYR A 422 -17.42 -7.95 -17.53
N GLY A 423 -18.51 -8.60 -17.12
CA GLY A 423 -19.18 -9.59 -17.91
C GLY A 423 -18.31 -10.81 -18.29
N PRO A 424 -18.75 -11.61 -19.28
CA PRO A 424 -18.05 -12.82 -19.70
C PRO A 424 -16.70 -12.57 -20.40
N SER A 425 -16.30 -11.32 -20.60
CA SER A 425 -15.06 -10.92 -21.31
C SER A 425 -13.90 -10.55 -20.40
N GLY A 426 -14.03 -10.66 -19.09
CA GLY A 426 -12.93 -10.40 -18.15
C GLY A 426 -11.79 -11.42 -18.33
N PRO A 427 -10.52 -11.02 -18.19
CA PRO A 427 -9.41 -11.96 -18.29
C PRO A 427 -9.49 -12.99 -17.16
N ALA A 428 -9.19 -14.27 -17.49
CA ALA A 428 -8.95 -15.27 -16.47
C ALA A 428 -7.74 -14.84 -15.63
N LEU A 429 -7.90 -14.80 -14.30
CA LEU A 429 -6.80 -14.44 -13.41
C LEU A 429 -5.74 -15.55 -13.34
N PRO A 430 -4.49 -15.19 -13.08
CA PRO A 430 -3.44 -16.13 -12.76
C PRO A 430 -3.81 -17.08 -11.62
N THR A 431 -3.38 -18.32 -11.73
CA THR A 431 -3.64 -19.39 -10.76
C THR A 431 -2.44 -19.65 -9.84
N THR A 432 -1.26 -19.16 -10.22
CA THR A 432 -0.02 -19.27 -9.44
C THR A 432 0.66 -17.93 -9.26
N PRO A 433 1.50 -17.73 -8.23
CA PRO A 433 2.25 -16.49 -8.07
C PRO A 433 3.19 -16.18 -9.24
N GLU A 434 3.75 -17.19 -9.89
CA GLU A 434 4.67 -17.05 -11.02
C GLU A 434 4.00 -16.36 -12.20
N GLU A 435 2.76 -16.74 -12.52
CA GLU A 435 1.98 -16.10 -13.57
C GLU A 435 1.73 -14.59 -13.29
N TRP A 436 1.59 -14.21 -12.01
CA TRP A 436 1.44 -12.79 -11.60
C TRP A 436 2.69 -11.94 -11.85
N THR A 437 3.85 -12.56 -12.11
CA THR A 437 5.08 -11.83 -12.45
C THR A 437 5.19 -11.43 -13.91
N GLU A 438 4.29 -11.91 -14.77
CA GLU A 438 4.24 -11.51 -16.17
C GLU A 438 3.96 -10.00 -16.31
N ALA A 439 4.64 -9.33 -17.23
CA ALA A 439 4.56 -7.87 -17.42
C ALA A 439 3.11 -7.35 -17.55
N ARG A 440 2.23 -8.10 -18.22
CA ARG A 440 0.80 -7.73 -18.36
C ARG A 440 0.08 -7.66 -17.03
N TRP A 441 0.34 -8.63 -16.11
CA TRP A 441 -0.31 -8.67 -14.81
C TRP A 441 0.28 -7.67 -13.83
N VAL A 442 1.60 -7.45 -13.89
CA VAL A 442 2.24 -6.36 -13.16
C VAL A 442 1.66 -5.00 -13.59
N SER A 443 1.53 -4.75 -14.89
CA SER A 443 0.89 -3.53 -15.41
C SER A 443 -0.58 -3.40 -14.99
N TRP A 444 -1.31 -4.52 -14.96
CA TRP A 444 -2.69 -4.58 -14.50
C TRP A 444 -2.85 -4.14 -13.04
N VAL A 445 -2.13 -4.78 -12.11
CA VAL A 445 -2.26 -4.46 -10.69
C VAL A 445 -1.68 -3.09 -10.31
N CYS A 446 -0.77 -2.57 -11.14
CA CYS A 446 -0.23 -1.22 -11.00
C CYS A 446 -1.07 -0.14 -11.71
N HIS A 447 -2.25 -0.48 -12.25
CA HIS A 447 -3.14 0.43 -12.96
C HIS A 447 -2.46 1.18 -14.13
N GLN A 448 -1.50 0.51 -14.79
CA GLN A 448 -0.74 1.08 -15.90
C GLN A 448 -1.33 0.73 -17.26
N ASP A 449 -2.22 -0.24 -17.32
CA ASP A 449 -2.87 -0.71 -18.55
C ASP A 449 -4.27 -1.27 -18.28
N ALA A 450 -5.13 -1.20 -19.29
CA ALA A 450 -6.43 -1.84 -19.31
C ALA A 450 -6.64 -2.53 -20.67
N PRO A 451 -6.99 -3.83 -20.72
CA PRO A 451 -6.99 -4.62 -21.95
C PRO A 451 -7.97 -4.15 -23.02
N TRP A 452 -9.03 -3.43 -22.65
CA TRP A 452 -10.01 -2.86 -23.57
C TRP A 452 -9.61 -1.51 -24.17
N LEU A 453 -8.49 -0.90 -23.73
CA LEU A 453 -8.01 0.35 -24.28
C LEU A 453 -7.19 0.11 -25.54
N THR A 454 -7.52 0.85 -26.60
CA THR A 454 -6.74 0.81 -27.84
C THR A 454 -5.38 1.51 -27.65
N PRO A 455 -4.34 1.12 -28.41
CA PRO A 455 -3.04 1.82 -28.39
C PRO A 455 -3.18 3.33 -28.66
N ARG A 456 -4.15 3.73 -29.50
CA ARG A 456 -4.44 5.13 -29.82
C ARG A 456 -4.90 5.90 -28.59
N ILE A 457 -5.84 5.33 -27.81
CA ILE A 457 -6.36 5.96 -26.59
C ILE A 457 -5.24 6.10 -25.55
N ARG A 458 -4.47 5.04 -25.31
CA ARG A 458 -3.31 5.08 -24.40
C ARG A 458 -2.33 6.18 -24.80
N GLN A 459 -1.94 6.22 -26.07
CA GLN A 459 -1.03 7.26 -26.58
C GLN A 459 -1.59 8.66 -26.37
N ARG A 460 -2.90 8.86 -26.57
CA ARG A 460 -3.59 10.13 -26.33
C ARG A 460 -3.43 10.61 -24.88
N VAL A 461 -3.65 9.71 -23.91
CA VAL A 461 -3.48 10.02 -22.47
C VAL A 461 -2.01 10.34 -22.15
N MET A 462 -1.09 9.55 -22.67
CA MET A 462 0.34 9.72 -22.45
C MET A 462 0.87 11.05 -23.01
N ASP A 463 0.43 11.42 -24.21
CA ASP A 463 0.80 12.68 -24.84
C ASP A 463 0.25 13.88 -24.06
N PHE A 464 -1.01 13.81 -23.62
CA PHE A 464 -1.59 14.82 -22.73
C PHE A 464 -0.83 14.95 -21.41
N ALA A 465 -0.56 13.83 -20.74
CA ALA A 465 0.17 13.81 -19.47
C ALA A 465 1.54 14.48 -19.60
N ARG A 466 2.28 14.19 -20.67
CA ARG A 466 3.58 14.81 -20.95
C ARG A 466 3.48 16.32 -21.14
N VAL A 467 2.53 16.79 -21.93
CA VAL A 467 2.32 18.24 -22.14
C VAL A 467 1.93 18.91 -20.84
N LEU A 468 1.04 18.28 -20.05
CA LEU A 468 0.59 18.79 -18.76
C LEU A 468 1.75 18.93 -17.77
N ALA A 469 2.56 17.89 -17.60
CA ALA A 469 3.70 17.88 -16.69
C ALA A 469 4.77 18.90 -17.06
N CYS A 470 5.08 19.07 -18.35
CA CYS A 470 6.00 20.10 -18.81
C CYS A 470 5.42 21.51 -18.60
N ARG A 471 4.11 21.70 -18.80
CA ARG A 471 3.45 23.00 -18.64
C ARG A 471 3.30 23.42 -17.16
N PHE A 472 3.10 22.46 -16.29
CA PHE A 472 2.91 22.63 -14.84
C PHE A 472 3.86 21.69 -14.08
N PRO A 473 5.16 22.03 -13.97
CA PRO A 473 6.13 21.22 -13.27
C PRO A 473 5.72 20.96 -11.82
N THR A 474 5.88 19.72 -11.38
CA THR A 474 5.54 19.31 -10.02
C THR A 474 6.42 19.96 -8.96
N VAL A 475 5.85 20.25 -7.79
CA VAL A 475 6.62 20.69 -6.61
C VAL A 475 7.49 19.55 -6.05
N GLN A 476 7.14 18.30 -6.35
CA GLN A 476 7.89 17.12 -5.91
C GLN A 476 9.21 16.95 -6.68
N ASP A 477 9.35 17.54 -7.85
CA ASP A 477 10.61 17.55 -8.61
C ASP A 477 11.53 18.68 -8.12
N TYR A 478 12.22 18.44 -7.02
CA TYR A 478 13.21 19.36 -6.46
C TYR A 478 14.62 19.20 -7.08
N ARG A 479 14.84 18.19 -7.94
CA ARG A 479 16.14 17.90 -8.55
C ARG A 479 16.38 18.62 -9.86
N THR A 480 15.33 18.85 -10.65
CA THR A 480 15.43 19.53 -11.94
C THR A 480 15.74 21.02 -11.74
N PRO A 481 16.79 21.57 -12.40
CA PRO A 481 17.13 22.98 -12.31
C PRO A 481 15.99 23.90 -12.74
N ALA A 482 15.86 25.06 -12.09
CA ALA A 482 14.79 26.03 -12.37
C ALA A 482 14.74 26.47 -13.85
N TRP A 483 15.90 26.65 -14.49
CA TRP A 483 15.98 26.99 -15.92
C TRP A 483 15.42 25.89 -16.82
N GLY A 484 15.69 24.62 -16.47
CA GLY A 484 15.18 23.46 -17.21
C GLY A 484 13.64 23.36 -17.11
N LYS A 485 13.09 23.58 -15.91
CA LYS A 485 11.61 23.68 -15.71
C LYS A 485 11.02 24.84 -16.52
N ALA A 486 11.67 26.01 -16.53
CA ALA A 486 11.21 27.18 -17.29
C ALA A 486 11.22 26.91 -18.80
N LEU A 487 12.25 26.25 -19.32
CA LEU A 487 12.35 25.85 -20.73
C LEU A 487 11.21 24.92 -21.13
N LEU A 488 11.00 23.83 -20.40
CA LEU A 488 9.92 22.86 -20.68
C LEU A 488 8.54 23.53 -20.58
N LYS A 489 8.35 24.39 -19.57
CA LYS A 489 7.10 25.14 -19.38
C LYS A 489 6.76 26.04 -20.57
N ASN A 490 7.77 26.69 -21.15
CA ASN A 490 7.60 27.54 -22.32
C ASN A 490 7.33 26.73 -23.60
N LEU A 491 8.07 25.65 -23.81
CA LEU A 491 7.84 24.74 -24.95
C LEU A 491 6.42 24.14 -24.90
N ALA A 492 5.96 23.73 -23.72
CA ALA A 492 4.62 23.15 -23.55
C ALA A 492 3.49 24.18 -23.63
N ARG A 493 3.78 25.50 -23.51
CA ARG A 493 2.77 26.55 -23.43
C ARG A 493 1.85 26.58 -24.65
N TRP A 494 2.42 26.57 -25.84
CA TRP A 494 1.65 26.59 -27.08
C TRP A 494 0.79 25.33 -27.22
N ARG A 495 1.38 24.13 -27.03
CA ARG A 495 0.65 22.85 -27.12
C ARG A 495 -0.53 22.79 -26.17
N TYR A 496 -0.32 23.22 -24.93
CA TYR A 496 -1.37 23.25 -23.91
C TYR A 496 -2.48 24.27 -24.26
N ALA A 497 -2.13 25.45 -24.75
CA ALA A 497 -3.09 26.49 -25.13
C ALA A 497 -3.96 26.04 -26.32
N THR A 498 -3.35 25.48 -27.36
CA THR A 498 -4.02 25.04 -28.61
C THR A 498 -4.63 23.64 -28.52
N ARG A 499 -4.47 22.92 -27.40
CA ARG A 499 -4.86 21.51 -27.22
C ARG A 499 -4.16 20.55 -28.20
N SER A 500 -2.99 20.92 -28.73
CA SER A 500 -2.16 20.10 -29.63
C SER A 500 -1.30 19.12 -28.86
N TYR A 501 -1.90 18.06 -28.29
CA TYR A 501 -1.17 17.15 -27.41
C TYR A 501 -0.41 16.05 -28.17
N GLY A 502 -0.82 15.71 -29.39
CA GLY A 502 -0.28 14.56 -30.14
C GLY A 502 1.22 14.65 -30.39
N ARG A 503 1.92 13.54 -30.18
CA ARG A 503 3.36 13.33 -30.44
C ARG A 503 4.27 14.48 -29.98
N PRO A 504 4.31 14.84 -28.69
CA PRO A 504 5.14 15.92 -28.16
C PRO A 504 6.63 15.50 -28.04
N LEU A 505 7.28 15.25 -29.19
CA LEU A 505 8.64 14.71 -29.26
C LEU A 505 9.67 15.66 -28.63
N GLU A 506 9.56 16.97 -28.88
CA GLU A 506 10.44 17.98 -28.30
C GLU A 506 10.37 17.99 -26.77
N LEU A 507 9.19 17.74 -26.19
CA LEU A 507 9.03 17.65 -24.75
C LEU A 507 9.60 16.33 -24.21
N ALA A 508 9.43 15.23 -24.94
CA ALA A 508 10.01 13.94 -24.58
C ALA A 508 11.53 13.99 -24.55
N ILE A 509 12.15 14.60 -25.56
CA ILE A 509 13.60 14.82 -25.61
C ILE A 509 14.06 15.72 -24.45
N GLY A 510 13.36 16.84 -24.23
CA GLY A 510 13.67 17.78 -23.15
C GLY A 510 13.59 17.13 -21.77
N GLN A 511 12.53 16.36 -21.48
CA GLN A 511 12.39 15.62 -20.22
C GLN A 511 13.54 14.63 -20.02
N ARG A 512 13.91 13.88 -21.06
CA ARG A 512 15.02 12.91 -21.00
C ARG A 512 16.36 13.57 -20.73
N LEU A 513 16.66 14.67 -21.42
CA LEU A 513 17.91 15.42 -21.24
C LEU A 513 18.02 16.05 -19.86
N LEU A 514 16.93 16.59 -19.34
CA LEU A 514 16.86 17.24 -18.03
C LEU A 514 16.59 16.26 -16.88
N ARG A 515 16.41 14.96 -17.18
CA ARG A 515 16.07 13.91 -16.21
C ARG A 515 14.86 14.27 -15.36
N VAL A 516 13.87 14.93 -15.96
CA VAL A 516 12.60 15.27 -15.30
C VAL A 516 11.82 13.98 -15.06
N ARG A 517 11.24 13.87 -13.88
CA ARG A 517 10.35 12.75 -13.51
C ARG A 517 9.20 12.62 -14.52
N ASP A 518 8.96 11.43 -15.01
CA ASP A 518 7.79 11.13 -15.84
C ASP A 518 6.52 11.25 -14.97
N PRO A 519 5.47 11.95 -15.41
CA PRO A 519 4.22 12.06 -14.68
C PRO A 519 3.39 10.76 -14.64
N ARG A 520 3.85 9.73 -15.30
CA ARG A 520 3.25 8.41 -15.14
C ARG A 520 3.43 7.96 -13.71
N ALA A 521 2.34 7.49 -13.12
CA ALA A 521 2.36 6.91 -11.80
C ALA A 521 3.60 6.03 -11.61
N GLU A 522 4.57 6.51 -10.84
CA GLU A 522 5.43 5.58 -10.18
C GLU A 522 4.49 4.80 -9.27
N SER A 523 4.28 3.54 -9.62
CA SER A 523 3.65 2.60 -8.73
C SER A 523 4.22 2.81 -7.33
N ILE A 524 3.33 3.02 -6.43
CA ILE A 524 3.53 3.17 -4.98
C ILE A 524 4.44 2.08 -4.49
#